data_c8bbb54e5b5fc6713e0429d6f3de14f9
#
_entry.id   c8bbb54e5b5fc6713e0429d6f3de14f9
#
_cell.length_a   1.000
_cell.length_b   1.000
_cell.length_c   1.000
_cell.angle_alpha   90.00
_cell.angle_beta   90.00
_cell.angle_gamma   90.00
#
_symmetry.space_group_name_H-M   'P 1'
#
loop_
_entity.id
_entity.type
_entity.pdbx_description
1 polymer ?
#
loop_
_entity_poly.entity_id
_entity_poly.type
_entity_poly.pdbx_seq_one_letter_code
_entity_poly.pdbx_strand_id
1 'polypeptide(L)'
;MEAAPFAVRHPVPDLPEDVEWLNTAGPLRWEDLRGKFVLLDFWTYCCINCMHIIPELKKLEAKYPRELVVIGVHSAKFDEERDTDNIKQAILRYGIEHPVINDRNMTIWRRFGVNAWPTLVLIDPEGFVVWGESGETTFEALDRLLRPAIAYYDKRGTLDRTPIHFETLARRVEPTPLRFPGKILVDSSGKRLFIADSGHHRIVVTTLEGDLLAVIGSGEPGLRNG
;
A
#
# COMPACT_ATOMS: atom_id res chain seq x y z
N MET A 1 2.05 -9.63 36.31
CA MET A 1 2.62 -9.48 34.96
C MET A 1 1.48 -9.55 33.97
N GLU A 2 1.40 -8.58 33.09
CA GLU A 2 0.39 -8.57 32.01
C GLU A 2 0.74 -9.68 31.01
N ALA A 3 -0.25 -10.43 30.53
CA ALA A 3 -0.02 -11.50 29.56
C ALA A 3 0.49 -10.91 28.23
N ALA A 4 1.40 -11.61 27.56
CA ALA A 4 1.86 -11.21 26.24
C ALA A 4 0.68 -11.19 25.25
N PRO A 5 0.58 -10.19 24.37
CA PRO A 5 -0.57 -10.04 23.46
C PRO A 5 -0.65 -11.16 22.41
N PHE A 6 0.46 -11.87 22.18
CA PHE A 6 0.57 -12.93 21.18
C PHE A 6 1.06 -14.23 21.82
N ALA A 7 0.36 -15.32 21.55
CA ALA A 7 0.70 -16.64 22.08
C ALA A 7 1.86 -17.31 21.35
N VAL A 8 2.05 -16.97 20.07
CA VAL A 8 3.07 -17.56 19.19
C VAL A 8 4.00 -16.47 18.68
N ARG A 9 5.31 -16.77 18.68
CA ARG A 9 6.35 -15.88 18.17
C ARG A 9 7.41 -16.71 17.45
N HIS A 10 7.66 -16.40 16.21
CA HIS A 10 8.71 -17.01 15.40
C HIS A 10 9.69 -15.95 14.92
N PRO A 11 11.01 -16.20 14.93
CA PRO A 11 11.95 -15.26 14.33
C PRO A 11 11.53 -14.89 12.90
N VAL A 12 11.59 -13.60 12.57
CA VAL A 12 11.27 -13.16 11.21
C VAL A 12 12.28 -13.77 10.23
N PRO A 13 11.84 -14.36 9.11
CA PRO A 13 12.73 -14.82 8.05
C PRO A 13 13.53 -13.66 7.44
N ASP A 14 14.79 -13.90 7.05
CA ASP A 14 15.62 -12.92 6.39
C ASP A 14 15.02 -12.50 5.05
N LEU A 15 15.12 -11.21 4.72
CA LEU A 15 14.82 -10.73 3.38
C LEU A 15 15.98 -11.13 2.43
N PRO A 16 15.67 -11.52 1.17
CA PRO A 16 16.72 -11.71 0.18
C PRO A 16 17.44 -10.40 -0.11
N GLU A 17 18.76 -10.43 -0.32
CA GLU A 17 19.55 -9.23 -0.61
C GLU A 17 19.28 -8.66 -2.01
N ASP A 18 18.83 -9.49 -2.94
CA ASP A 18 18.63 -9.18 -4.35
C ASP A 18 17.20 -8.74 -4.69
N VAL A 19 16.36 -8.45 -3.69
CA VAL A 19 14.99 -7.97 -3.95
C VAL A 19 14.98 -6.48 -4.30
N GLU A 20 14.14 -6.14 -5.24
CA GLU A 20 13.93 -4.77 -5.66
C GLU A 20 12.96 -4.06 -4.72
N TRP A 21 13.39 -2.90 -4.23
CA TRP A 21 12.57 -2.04 -3.40
C TRP A 21 12.04 -0.85 -4.20
N LEU A 22 10.77 -0.56 -4.02
CA LEU A 22 10.04 0.52 -4.65
C LEU A 22 9.43 1.43 -3.59
N ASN A 23 9.10 2.65 -3.96
CA ASN A 23 8.43 3.62 -3.07
C ASN A 23 9.22 3.94 -1.79
N THR A 24 10.53 3.83 -1.85
CA THR A 24 11.48 4.15 -0.79
C THR A 24 12.81 4.62 -1.38
N ALA A 25 13.68 5.21 -0.55
CA ALA A 25 15.02 5.65 -0.97
C ALA A 25 15.98 4.48 -1.25
N GLY A 26 15.77 3.34 -0.62
CA GLY A 26 16.62 2.16 -0.75
C GLY A 26 16.09 0.97 0.05
N PRO A 27 16.82 -0.15 0.03
CA PRO A 27 16.48 -1.35 0.80
C PRO A 27 16.37 -1.07 2.29
N LEU A 28 15.37 -1.67 2.92
CA LEU A 28 15.20 -1.70 4.38
C LEU A 28 15.66 -3.05 4.93
N ARG A 29 16.28 -3.03 6.11
CA ARG A 29 16.69 -4.23 6.82
C ARG A 29 15.88 -4.36 8.10
N TRP A 30 15.74 -5.58 8.62
CA TRP A 30 15.02 -5.80 9.87
C TRP A 30 15.62 -5.02 11.06
N GLU A 31 16.94 -4.79 11.04
CA GLU A 31 17.64 -3.98 12.04
C GLU A 31 17.16 -2.54 12.05
N ASP A 32 16.89 -1.97 10.88
CA ASP A 32 16.43 -0.58 10.71
C ASP A 32 14.97 -0.41 11.19
N LEU A 33 14.24 -1.51 11.31
CA LEU A 33 12.83 -1.56 11.72
C LEU A 33 12.62 -2.02 13.16
N ARG A 34 13.70 -2.30 13.90
CA ARG A 34 13.60 -2.66 15.31
C ARG A 34 12.91 -1.57 16.11
N GLY A 35 12.09 -1.97 17.06
CA GLY A 35 11.24 -1.06 17.81
C GLY A 35 9.93 -0.68 17.13
N LYS A 36 9.69 -1.13 15.89
CA LYS A 36 8.44 -0.91 15.14
C LYS A 36 7.65 -2.20 15.03
N PHE A 37 6.33 -2.10 15.06
CA PHE A 37 5.52 -3.11 14.42
C PHE A 37 5.71 -3.01 12.90
N VAL A 38 5.88 -4.15 12.23
CA VAL A 38 5.92 -4.21 10.76
C VAL A 38 4.76 -5.06 10.29
N LEU A 39 3.92 -4.51 9.42
CA LEU A 39 2.83 -5.22 8.78
C LEU A 39 3.19 -5.47 7.32
N LEU A 40 3.47 -6.73 6.98
CA LEU A 40 3.65 -7.14 5.59
C LEU A 40 2.30 -7.35 4.95
N ASP A 41 2.06 -6.70 3.81
CA ASP A 41 0.92 -6.91 2.94
C ASP A 41 1.37 -7.67 1.69
N PHE A 42 1.05 -8.95 1.62
CA PHE A 42 1.27 -9.79 0.45
C PHE A 42 0.15 -9.57 -0.56
N TRP A 43 0.42 -8.80 -1.58
CA TRP A 43 -0.55 -8.34 -2.55
C TRP A 43 -0.12 -8.52 -4.00
N THR A 44 -1.04 -8.31 -4.93
CA THR A 44 -0.77 -8.13 -6.35
C THR A 44 -1.80 -7.17 -6.96
N TYR A 45 -1.43 -6.39 -7.96
CA TYR A 45 -2.31 -5.35 -8.49
C TYR A 45 -3.50 -5.87 -9.33
N CYS A 46 -3.51 -7.15 -9.72
CA CYS A 46 -4.68 -7.79 -10.35
C CYS A 46 -5.68 -8.38 -9.35
N CYS A 47 -5.42 -8.28 -8.05
CA CYS A 47 -6.25 -8.87 -7.01
C CYS A 47 -7.22 -7.82 -6.44
N ILE A 48 -8.53 -7.94 -6.74
CA ILE A 48 -9.54 -7.00 -6.25
C ILE A 48 -9.61 -6.97 -4.71
N ASN A 49 -9.50 -8.13 -4.05
CA ASN A 49 -9.53 -8.22 -2.59
C ASN A 49 -8.32 -7.49 -1.97
N CYS A 50 -7.16 -7.49 -2.65
CA CYS A 50 -6.00 -6.72 -2.23
C CYS A 50 -6.28 -5.21 -2.33
N MET A 51 -6.99 -4.78 -3.38
CA MET A 51 -7.37 -3.37 -3.53
C MET A 51 -8.33 -2.90 -2.44
N HIS A 52 -9.18 -3.79 -1.92
CA HIS A 52 -10.13 -3.47 -0.86
C HIS A 52 -9.45 -3.19 0.49
N ILE A 53 -8.29 -3.80 0.77
CA ILE A 53 -7.60 -3.57 2.05
C ILE A 53 -6.66 -2.34 2.02
N ILE A 54 -6.26 -1.84 0.86
CA ILE A 54 -5.37 -0.66 0.77
C ILE A 54 -5.94 0.56 1.53
N PRO A 55 -7.23 0.94 1.40
CA PRO A 55 -7.80 2.03 2.19
C PRO A 55 -7.79 1.78 3.69
N GLU A 56 -7.93 0.52 4.11
CA GLU A 56 -7.90 0.13 5.53
C GLU A 56 -6.48 0.23 6.10
N LEU A 57 -5.47 -0.16 5.32
CA LEU A 57 -4.06 0.03 5.68
C LEU A 57 -3.71 1.52 5.80
N LYS A 58 -4.17 2.37 4.89
CA LYS A 58 -3.96 3.83 4.98
C LYS A 58 -4.51 4.43 6.27
N LYS A 59 -5.71 4.00 6.70
CA LYS A 59 -6.28 4.44 8.00
C LYS A 59 -5.40 3.98 9.17
N LEU A 60 -4.85 2.79 9.07
CA LEU A 60 -3.99 2.22 10.10
C LEU A 60 -2.66 2.96 10.21
N GLU A 61 -2.01 3.25 9.07
CA GLU A 61 -0.79 4.06 8.97
C GLU A 61 -1.01 5.48 9.52
N ALA A 62 -2.12 6.10 9.15
CA ALA A 62 -2.48 7.43 9.65
C ALA A 62 -2.69 7.44 11.19
N LYS A 63 -3.20 6.34 11.77
CA LYS A 63 -3.41 6.22 13.20
C LYS A 63 -2.13 5.94 13.98
N TYR A 64 -1.21 5.14 13.41
CA TYR A 64 0.02 4.66 14.08
C TYR A 64 1.29 5.05 13.31
N PRO A 65 1.49 6.36 12.98
CA PRO A 65 2.56 6.80 12.09
C PRO A 65 3.97 6.65 12.69
N ARG A 66 4.06 6.37 13.98
CA ARG A 66 5.33 6.22 14.70
C ARG A 66 5.59 4.81 15.18
N GLU A 67 4.55 4.02 15.35
CA GLU A 67 4.60 2.67 15.93
C GLU A 67 4.59 1.57 14.86
N LEU A 68 4.01 1.86 13.69
CA LEU A 68 3.78 0.89 12.62
C LEU A 68 4.50 1.29 11.34
N VAL A 69 5.07 0.32 10.67
CA VAL A 69 5.53 0.39 9.28
C VAL A 69 4.78 -0.66 8.48
N VAL A 70 4.07 -0.26 7.44
CA VAL A 70 3.51 -1.19 6.45
C VAL A 70 4.54 -1.39 5.35
N ILE A 71 4.69 -2.62 4.86
CA ILE A 71 5.52 -2.97 3.71
C ILE A 71 4.69 -3.84 2.78
N GLY A 72 4.43 -3.35 1.57
CA GLY A 72 3.81 -4.14 0.52
C GLY A 72 4.81 -5.16 -0.03
N VAL A 73 4.43 -6.43 -0.07
CA VAL A 73 5.20 -7.49 -0.74
C VAL A 73 4.42 -7.89 -1.99
N HIS A 74 4.78 -7.27 -3.11
CA HIS A 74 4.11 -7.55 -4.38
C HIS A 74 4.60 -8.88 -4.93
N SER A 75 3.77 -9.92 -4.78
CA SER A 75 4.06 -11.28 -5.24
C SER A 75 3.18 -11.58 -6.46
N ALA A 76 3.80 -11.61 -7.64
CA ALA A 76 3.11 -11.67 -8.91
C ALA A 76 2.30 -12.96 -9.09
N LYS A 77 1.03 -12.84 -9.51
CA LYS A 77 0.15 -13.94 -9.88
C LYS A 77 0.32 -14.35 -11.35
N PHE A 78 0.63 -13.37 -12.20
CA PHE A 78 0.85 -13.51 -13.63
C PHE A 78 2.21 -12.94 -14.02
N ASP A 79 2.77 -13.36 -15.16
CA ASP A 79 4.13 -12.97 -15.57
C ASP A 79 4.27 -11.46 -15.79
N GLU A 80 3.26 -10.80 -16.36
CA GLU A 80 3.24 -9.36 -16.58
C GLU A 80 3.25 -8.54 -15.28
N GLU A 81 2.83 -9.14 -14.18
CA GLU A 81 2.86 -8.50 -12.87
C GLU A 81 4.25 -8.43 -12.25
N ARG A 82 5.23 -9.12 -12.84
CA ARG A 82 6.63 -9.05 -12.41
C ARG A 82 7.34 -7.80 -12.88
N ASP A 83 6.74 -7.08 -13.83
CA ASP A 83 7.30 -5.87 -14.39
C ASP A 83 7.28 -4.72 -13.38
N THR A 84 8.45 -4.15 -13.13
CA THR A 84 8.65 -3.08 -12.14
C THR A 84 7.85 -1.82 -12.46
N ASP A 85 7.75 -1.44 -13.74
CA ASP A 85 7.05 -0.21 -14.12
C ASP A 85 5.53 -0.38 -13.99
N ASN A 86 5.00 -1.58 -14.26
CA ASN A 86 3.61 -1.89 -13.97
C ASN A 86 3.29 -1.80 -12.47
N ILE A 87 4.19 -2.31 -11.61
CA ILE A 87 4.03 -2.19 -10.16
C ILE A 87 4.08 -0.71 -9.72
N LYS A 88 5.02 0.09 -10.25
CA LYS A 88 5.08 1.54 -9.97
C LYS A 88 3.79 2.26 -10.37
N GLN A 89 3.22 1.93 -11.54
CA GLN A 89 1.94 2.48 -11.95
C GLN A 89 0.80 2.09 -11.01
N ALA A 90 0.79 0.86 -10.51
CA ALA A 90 -0.18 0.41 -9.52
C ALA A 90 -0.02 1.15 -8.18
N ILE A 91 1.21 1.30 -7.68
CA ILE A 91 1.52 2.08 -6.47
C ILE A 91 0.94 3.50 -6.59
N LEU A 92 1.20 4.18 -7.72
CA LEU A 92 0.70 5.53 -7.99
C LEU A 92 -0.82 5.57 -8.12
N ARG A 93 -1.42 4.59 -8.83
CA ARG A 93 -2.86 4.52 -9.07
C ARG A 93 -3.66 4.34 -7.80
N TYR A 94 -3.18 3.48 -6.89
CA TYR A 94 -3.86 3.19 -5.63
C TYR A 94 -3.37 4.09 -4.48
N GLY A 95 -2.42 4.99 -4.78
CA GLY A 95 -1.87 5.95 -3.82
C GLY A 95 -1.19 5.26 -2.64
N ILE A 96 -0.47 4.18 -2.86
CA ILE A 96 0.29 3.48 -1.83
C ILE A 96 1.45 4.37 -1.39
N GLU A 97 1.57 4.62 -0.08
CA GLU A 97 2.58 5.53 0.48
C GLU A 97 3.69 4.79 1.27
N HIS A 98 3.51 3.51 1.53
CA HIS A 98 4.51 2.67 2.18
C HIS A 98 5.50 2.06 1.18
N PRO A 99 6.66 1.56 1.66
CA PRO A 99 7.62 0.81 0.85
C PRO A 99 6.99 -0.45 0.24
N VAL A 100 7.43 -0.79 -0.97
CA VAL A 100 6.97 -2.00 -1.67
C VAL A 100 8.17 -2.81 -2.12
N ILE A 101 8.13 -4.12 -1.92
CA ILE A 101 9.09 -5.08 -2.45
C ILE A 101 8.49 -5.75 -3.69
N ASN A 102 9.24 -5.81 -4.79
CA ASN A 102 8.91 -6.66 -5.92
C ASN A 102 9.44 -8.08 -5.65
N ASP A 103 8.61 -8.92 -5.05
CA ASP A 103 8.91 -10.35 -4.82
C ASP A 103 8.67 -11.16 -6.10
N ARG A 104 9.34 -10.73 -7.19
CA ARG A 104 9.22 -11.24 -8.56
C ARG A 104 9.24 -12.77 -8.65
N ASN A 105 10.06 -13.41 -7.81
CA ASN A 105 10.28 -14.86 -7.78
C ASN A 105 9.50 -15.56 -6.67
N MET A 106 8.62 -14.85 -5.96
CA MET A 106 7.86 -15.38 -4.82
C MET A 106 8.76 -15.98 -3.73
N THR A 107 9.95 -15.44 -3.52
CA THR A 107 10.91 -15.92 -2.53
C THR A 107 10.48 -15.57 -1.11
N ILE A 108 10.04 -14.32 -0.92
CA ILE A 108 9.51 -13.86 0.37
C ILE A 108 8.18 -14.56 0.67
N TRP A 109 7.31 -14.66 -0.33
CA TRP A 109 6.07 -15.42 -0.27
C TRP A 109 6.27 -16.84 0.31
N ARG A 110 7.25 -17.59 -0.25
CA ARG A 110 7.55 -18.93 0.24
C ARG A 110 8.19 -18.95 1.62
N ARG A 111 9.08 -17.99 1.94
CA ARG A 111 9.72 -17.90 3.26
C ARG A 111 8.72 -17.66 4.38
N PHE A 112 7.67 -16.90 4.10
CA PHE A 112 6.59 -16.62 5.06
C PHE A 112 5.43 -17.65 5.00
N GLY A 113 5.52 -18.65 4.13
CA GLY A 113 4.49 -19.71 4.01
C GLY A 113 3.15 -19.19 3.49
N VAL A 114 3.15 -18.08 2.76
CA VAL A 114 1.93 -17.47 2.20
C VAL A 114 1.37 -18.36 1.08
N ASN A 115 0.06 -18.45 0.97
CA ASN A 115 -0.62 -19.30 -0.02
C ASN A 115 -1.85 -18.65 -0.67
N ALA A 116 -2.21 -17.43 -0.28
CA ALA A 116 -3.35 -16.69 -0.83
C ALA A 116 -3.11 -15.18 -0.85
N TRP A 117 -3.80 -14.44 -1.73
CA TRP A 117 -3.86 -12.98 -1.76
C TRP A 117 -5.23 -12.46 -1.35
N PRO A 118 -5.30 -11.41 -0.56
CA PRO A 118 -4.20 -10.84 0.24
C PRO A 118 -3.86 -11.73 1.43
N THR A 119 -2.65 -11.60 1.95
CA THR A 119 -2.25 -12.12 3.26
C THR A 119 -1.51 -11.05 4.01
N LEU A 120 -1.88 -10.81 5.25
CA LEU A 120 -1.19 -9.91 6.15
C LEU A 120 -0.38 -10.70 7.17
N VAL A 121 0.85 -10.22 7.45
CA VAL A 121 1.73 -10.81 8.47
C VAL A 121 2.24 -9.70 9.36
N LEU A 122 2.05 -9.83 10.68
CA LEU A 122 2.50 -8.87 11.67
C LEU A 122 3.79 -9.35 12.34
N ILE A 123 4.77 -8.45 12.37
CA ILE A 123 6.06 -8.61 13.06
C ILE A 123 6.07 -7.64 14.23
N ASP A 124 6.49 -8.11 15.40
CA ASP A 124 6.57 -7.30 16.60
C ASP A 124 7.86 -6.44 16.66
N PRO A 125 7.95 -5.45 17.58
CA PRO A 125 9.12 -4.58 17.71
C PRO A 125 10.44 -5.30 18.00
N GLU A 126 10.38 -6.53 18.50
CA GLU A 126 11.54 -7.36 18.77
C GLU A 126 11.94 -8.26 17.59
N GLY A 127 11.23 -8.16 16.44
CA GLY A 127 11.53 -8.85 15.20
C GLY A 127 11.04 -10.30 15.15
N PHE A 128 9.88 -10.57 15.70
CA PHE A 128 9.24 -11.88 15.64
C PHE A 128 7.91 -11.76 14.88
N VAL A 129 7.64 -12.72 14.01
CA VAL A 129 6.32 -12.93 13.43
C VAL A 129 5.38 -13.36 14.55
N VAL A 130 4.31 -12.63 14.76
CA VAL A 130 3.37 -12.82 15.87
C VAL A 130 1.94 -13.09 15.44
N TRP A 131 1.59 -12.76 14.21
CA TRP A 131 0.25 -12.98 13.65
C TRP A 131 0.31 -13.00 12.13
N GLY A 132 -0.63 -13.73 11.52
CA GLY A 132 -0.85 -13.73 10.08
C GLY A 132 -2.25 -14.19 9.74
N GLU A 133 -2.86 -13.57 8.74
CA GLU A 133 -4.21 -13.88 8.27
C GLU A 133 -4.32 -13.64 6.76
N SER A 134 -5.01 -14.55 6.08
CA SER A 134 -5.31 -14.44 4.65
C SER A 134 -6.75 -14.00 4.44
N GLY A 135 -6.97 -13.18 3.41
CA GLY A 135 -8.26 -12.63 3.05
C GLY A 135 -8.40 -11.15 3.39
N GLU A 136 -9.59 -10.61 3.13
CA GLU A 136 -9.88 -9.20 3.42
C GLU A 136 -10.03 -8.97 4.93
N THR A 137 -9.59 -7.81 5.36
CA THR A 137 -9.70 -7.36 6.76
C THR A 137 -10.11 -5.88 6.80
N THR A 138 -10.51 -5.41 7.97
CA THR A 138 -10.90 -4.01 8.17
C THR A 138 -9.93 -3.30 9.11
N PHE A 139 -9.92 -1.97 9.03
CA PHE A 139 -9.18 -1.13 9.96
C PHE A 139 -9.51 -1.47 11.42
N GLU A 140 -10.81 -1.67 11.74
CA GLU A 140 -11.25 -1.97 13.11
C GLU A 140 -10.72 -3.31 13.63
N ALA A 141 -10.60 -4.32 12.75
CA ALA A 141 -10.02 -5.61 13.11
C ALA A 141 -8.53 -5.48 13.43
N LEU A 142 -7.78 -4.81 12.55
CA LEU A 142 -6.34 -4.55 12.74
C LEU A 142 -6.09 -3.64 13.95
N ASP A 143 -6.92 -2.65 14.18
CA ASP A 143 -6.82 -1.76 15.34
C ASP A 143 -7.04 -2.51 16.67
N ARG A 144 -8.02 -3.42 16.71
CA ARG A 144 -8.23 -4.29 17.90
C ARG A 144 -7.02 -5.17 18.21
N LEU A 145 -6.29 -5.60 17.17
CA LEU A 145 -5.07 -6.38 17.31
C LEU A 145 -3.90 -5.52 17.81
N LEU A 146 -3.66 -4.38 17.16
CA LEU A 146 -2.49 -3.54 17.39
C LEU A 146 -2.55 -2.71 18.66
N ARG A 147 -3.71 -2.17 19.02
CA ARG A 147 -3.85 -1.25 20.16
C ARG A 147 -3.33 -1.84 21.48
N PRO A 148 -3.77 -3.02 21.93
CA PRO A 148 -3.24 -3.62 23.16
C PRO A 148 -1.78 -4.05 23.01
N ALA A 149 -1.34 -4.47 21.83
CA ALA A 149 0.03 -4.85 21.58
C ALA A 149 0.98 -3.65 21.68
N ILE A 150 0.63 -2.51 21.07
CA ILE A 150 1.40 -1.27 21.20
C ILE A 150 1.55 -0.86 22.67
N ALA A 151 0.47 -0.88 23.45
CA ALA A 151 0.52 -0.56 24.87
C ALA A 151 1.44 -1.52 25.66
N TYR A 152 1.43 -2.80 25.34
CA TYR A 152 2.29 -3.80 25.96
C TYR A 152 3.77 -3.55 25.69
N TYR A 153 4.16 -3.35 24.39
CA TYR A 153 5.56 -3.14 24.01
C TYR A 153 6.08 -1.75 24.44
N ASP A 154 5.21 -0.74 24.48
CA ASP A 154 5.53 0.59 25.04
C ASP A 154 5.92 0.48 26.52
N LYS A 155 5.11 -0.22 27.31
CA LYS A 155 5.37 -0.47 28.74
C LYS A 155 6.65 -1.27 29.01
N ARG A 156 7.04 -2.14 28.07
CA ARG A 156 8.30 -2.89 28.12
C ARG A 156 9.51 -2.05 27.71
N GLY A 157 9.32 -0.86 27.14
CA GLY A 157 10.40 -0.02 26.63
C GLY A 157 11.08 -0.56 25.37
N THR A 158 10.39 -1.44 24.60
CA THR A 158 10.91 -2.02 23.36
C THR A 158 10.32 -1.38 22.12
N LEU A 159 9.37 -0.44 22.28
CA LEU A 159 8.77 0.33 21.18
C LEU A 159 9.58 1.62 20.94
N ASP A 160 10.03 1.82 19.70
CA ASP A 160 10.64 3.08 19.24
C ASP A 160 9.61 3.91 18.49
N ARG A 161 9.41 5.17 18.90
CA ARG A 161 8.47 6.11 18.29
C ARG A 161 9.16 7.16 17.40
N THR A 162 10.44 6.97 17.07
CA THR A 162 11.14 7.83 16.13
C THR A 162 10.49 7.69 14.74
N PRO A 163 9.99 8.76 14.11
CA PRO A 163 9.35 8.66 12.80
C PRO A 163 10.33 8.14 11.73
N ILE A 164 9.86 7.23 10.88
CA ILE A 164 10.56 6.84 9.65
C ILE A 164 9.88 7.53 8.48
N HIS A 165 10.65 8.19 7.63
CA HIS A 165 10.16 8.87 6.44
C HIS A 165 10.64 8.14 5.19
N PHE A 166 9.71 7.83 4.30
CA PHE A 166 9.99 7.18 3.03
C PHE A 166 9.93 8.19 1.88
N GLU A 167 10.82 8.04 0.92
CA GLU A 167 10.79 8.79 -0.34
C GLU A 167 9.84 8.09 -1.33
N THR A 168 8.57 8.49 -1.30
CA THR A 168 7.52 7.88 -2.11
C THR A 168 7.61 8.28 -3.58
N LEU A 169 7.16 7.38 -4.47
CA LEU A 169 7.08 7.64 -5.92
C LEU A 169 6.20 8.86 -6.24
N ALA A 170 5.12 9.06 -5.48
CA ALA A 170 4.21 10.19 -5.68
C ALA A 170 4.90 11.56 -5.60
N ARG A 171 5.99 11.68 -4.83
CA ARG A 171 6.79 12.91 -4.71
C ARG A 171 7.73 13.14 -5.89
N ARG A 172 7.95 12.12 -6.74
CA ARG A 172 8.90 12.16 -7.87
C ARG A 172 8.21 12.23 -9.22
N VAL A 173 6.87 12.08 -9.26
CA VAL A 173 6.12 12.08 -10.51
C VAL A 173 5.78 13.51 -10.91
N GLU A 174 6.16 13.88 -12.12
CA GLU A 174 5.77 15.15 -12.72
C GLU A 174 4.26 15.20 -12.96
N PRO A 175 3.63 16.37 -12.79
CA PRO A 175 2.22 16.54 -13.10
C PRO A 175 1.94 16.23 -14.57
N THR A 176 0.93 15.41 -14.83
CA THR A 176 0.48 15.09 -16.20
C THR A 176 -0.89 15.71 -16.46
N PRO A 177 -1.23 16.06 -17.70
CA PRO A 177 -2.55 16.60 -18.05
C PRO A 177 -3.71 15.67 -17.66
N LEU A 178 -3.52 14.36 -17.78
CA LEU A 178 -4.44 13.30 -17.35
C LEU A 178 -3.71 12.29 -16.50
N ARG A 179 -4.42 11.71 -15.51
CA ARG A 179 -3.88 10.67 -14.65
C ARG A 179 -4.84 9.47 -14.57
N PHE A 180 -4.42 8.33 -15.09
CA PHE A 180 -5.22 7.10 -15.12
C PHE A 180 -6.63 7.31 -15.70
N PRO A 181 -6.77 7.85 -16.94
CA PRO A 181 -8.08 8.04 -17.54
C PRO A 181 -8.78 6.68 -17.71
N GLY A 182 -9.98 6.56 -17.12
CA GLY A 182 -10.68 5.29 -17.07
C GLY A 182 -11.65 5.08 -18.24
N LYS A 183 -12.30 6.14 -18.71
CA LYS A 183 -13.32 6.11 -19.77
C LYS A 183 -13.28 7.37 -20.62
N ILE A 184 -13.68 7.22 -21.89
CA ILE A 184 -13.90 8.34 -22.83
C ILE A 184 -15.29 8.18 -23.43
N LEU A 185 -16.06 9.27 -23.46
CA LEU A 185 -17.31 9.39 -24.17
C LEU A 185 -17.18 10.43 -25.29
N VAL A 186 -17.59 10.06 -26.50
CA VAL A 186 -17.64 10.97 -27.64
C VAL A 186 -19.06 11.50 -27.81
N ASP A 187 -19.23 12.83 -27.75
CA ASP A 187 -20.45 13.53 -28.14
C ASP A 187 -20.22 14.09 -29.54
N SER A 188 -20.60 13.31 -30.57
CA SER A 188 -20.41 13.69 -31.99
C SER A 188 -21.23 14.89 -32.36
N SER A 189 -22.43 15.10 -31.78
CA SER A 189 -23.33 16.21 -32.08
C SER A 189 -22.80 17.52 -31.49
N GLY A 190 -22.25 17.47 -30.28
CA GLY A 190 -21.61 18.61 -29.60
C GLY A 190 -20.13 18.77 -29.94
N LYS A 191 -19.55 17.87 -30.76
CA LYS A 191 -18.13 17.87 -31.13
C LYS A 191 -17.21 17.91 -29.91
N ARG A 192 -17.49 17.08 -28.88
CA ARG A 192 -16.80 17.07 -27.61
C ARG A 192 -16.39 15.66 -27.19
N LEU A 193 -15.30 15.60 -26.41
CA LEU A 193 -14.90 14.42 -25.66
C LEU A 193 -15.11 14.66 -24.17
N PHE A 194 -15.63 13.67 -23.47
CA PHE A 194 -15.67 13.62 -22.02
C PHE A 194 -14.72 12.52 -21.56
N ILE A 195 -13.70 12.90 -20.80
CA ILE A 195 -12.64 12.00 -20.33
C ILE A 195 -12.75 11.87 -18.82
N ALA A 196 -13.05 10.66 -18.33
CA ALA A 196 -13.01 10.38 -16.89
C ALA A 196 -11.54 10.29 -16.45
N ASP A 197 -10.99 11.38 -15.94
CA ASP A 197 -9.64 11.52 -15.42
C ASP A 197 -9.62 11.03 -13.97
N SER A 198 -9.66 9.69 -13.82
CA SER A 198 -9.93 9.02 -12.53
C SER A 198 -8.88 9.32 -11.48
N GLY A 199 -7.61 9.43 -11.86
CA GLY A 199 -6.53 9.73 -10.91
C GLY A 199 -6.48 11.19 -10.43
N HIS A 200 -7.25 12.09 -11.07
CA HIS A 200 -7.44 13.47 -10.63
C HIS A 200 -8.88 13.77 -10.17
N HIS A 201 -9.70 12.74 -9.97
CA HIS A 201 -11.08 12.87 -9.46
C HIS A 201 -11.93 13.92 -10.20
N ARG A 202 -11.85 13.92 -11.56
CA ARG A 202 -12.50 14.91 -12.42
C ARG A 202 -12.91 14.32 -13.77
N ILE A 203 -13.78 15.04 -14.48
CA ILE A 203 -14.05 14.82 -15.89
C ILE A 203 -13.45 15.99 -16.67
N VAL A 204 -12.63 15.69 -17.66
CA VAL A 204 -12.08 16.67 -18.58
C VAL A 204 -12.92 16.66 -19.85
N VAL A 205 -13.39 17.84 -20.27
CA VAL A 205 -14.15 18.03 -21.50
C VAL A 205 -13.26 18.75 -22.50
N THR A 206 -13.10 18.15 -23.69
CA THR A 206 -12.28 18.73 -24.78
C THR A 206 -13.05 18.79 -26.08
N THR A 207 -12.52 19.53 -27.07
CA THR A 207 -12.88 19.36 -28.48
C THR A 207 -12.50 17.98 -28.98
N LEU A 208 -12.88 17.59 -30.19
CA LEU A 208 -12.43 16.33 -30.82
C LEU A 208 -10.92 16.38 -31.14
N GLU A 209 -10.37 17.58 -31.29
CA GLU A 209 -8.94 17.84 -31.53
C GLU A 209 -8.10 17.85 -30.24
N GLY A 210 -8.75 17.85 -29.05
CA GLY A 210 -8.09 17.78 -27.76
C GLY A 210 -7.97 19.12 -27.02
N ASP A 211 -8.52 20.20 -27.54
CA ASP A 211 -8.50 21.51 -26.86
C ASP A 211 -9.41 21.48 -25.62
N LEU A 212 -8.91 21.96 -24.49
CA LEU A 212 -9.64 21.97 -23.23
C LEU A 212 -10.84 22.93 -23.30
N LEU A 213 -12.04 22.44 -23.00
CA LEU A 213 -13.28 23.22 -22.93
C LEU A 213 -13.73 23.44 -21.48
N ALA A 214 -13.67 22.38 -20.66
CA ALA A 214 -14.12 22.46 -19.28
C ALA A 214 -13.48 21.36 -18.41
N VAL A 215 -13.49 21.57 -17.09
CA VAL A 215 -13.18 20.56 -16.10
C VAL A 215 -14.34 20.49 -15.11
N ILE A 216 -14.87 19.29 -14.85
CA ILE A 216 -15.98 19.02 -13.95
C ILE A 216 -15.47 18.15 -12.81
N GLY A 217 -15.61 18.60 -11.58
CA GLY A 217 -15.09 17.96 -10.37
C GLY A 217 -14.07 18.84 -9.64
N SER A 218 -13.90 18.60 -8.34
CA SER A 218 -13.04 19.41 -7.45
C SER A 218 -11.55 19.02 -7.50
N GLY A 219 -11.21 17.90 -8.10
CA GLY A 219 -9.87 17.28 -7.98
C GLY A 219 -9.68 16.46 -6.69
N GLU A 220 -10.67 16.46 -5.80
CA GLU A 220 -10.65 15.70 -4.55
C GLU A 220 -11.69 14.58 -4.59
N PRO A 221 -11.40 13.41 -4.00
CA PRO A 221 -12.38 12.33 -3.91
C PRO A 221 -13.59 12.75 -3.06
N GLY A 222 -14.81 12.47 -3.54
CA GLY A 222 -16.02 12.82 -2.80
C GLY A 222 -17.30 12.60 -3.58
N LEU A 223 -18.44 12.86 -2.91
CA LEU A 223 -19.80 12.75 -3.46
C LEU A 223 -20.48 14.12 -3.62
N ARG A 224 -19.71 15.20 -3.64
CA ARG A 224 -20.29 16.54 -3.87
C ARG A 224 -20.63 16.69 -5.35
N ASN A 225 -21.90 17.05 -5.61
CA ASN A 225 -22.29 17.51 -6.94
C ASN A 225 -21.63 18.86 -7.21
N GLY A 226 -21.00 19.00 -8.36
CA GLY A 226 -20.39 20.25 -8.80
C GLY A 226 -21.43 21.29 -9.20
#